data_76a0f97fa1a4233c4ea68d574c8ac5a3
#
_entry.id   76a0f97fa1a4233c4ea68d574c8ac5a3
#
_cell.length_a   1.000
_cell.length_b   1.000
_cell.length_c   1.000
_cell.angle_alpha   90.00
_cell.angle_beta   90.00
_cell.angle_gamma   90.00
#
_symmetry.space_group_name_H-M   'P 1'
#
loop_
_entity.id
_entity.type
_entity.pdbx_description
1 polymer ?
#
loop_
_entity_poly.entity_id
_entity_poly.type
_entity_poly.pdbx_seq_one_letter_code
_entity_poly.pdbx_strand_id
1 'polypeptide(L)'
;MIKKLAMMLLAASLAAGSSALLAQSVSSSLRGPAALNDEGPAPPMQPMKNTAEKEVRNYPEQPPVIPHSIDGYQVDMQGNKCLSCHARARTAESKAPMLSITHFMDRDGQFLASVSPRRYFCTQCHVPQSMANPPVSNDFVDIDTVLSHDKPGGKR
;
A
#
# COMPACT_ATOMS: atom_id res chain seq x y z
N MET A 1 13.86 65.32 -18.39
CA MET A 1 13.18 64.08 -18.76
C MET A 1 14.01 62.84 -18.37
N ILE A 2 15.30 62.76 -18.65
CA ILE A 2 16.21 61.60 -18.38
C ILE A 2 16.23 61.17 -16.91
N LYS A 3 16.31 62.13 -15.95
CA LYS A 3 16.34 61.83 -14.50
C LYS A 3 15.03 61.13 -14.00
N LYS A 4 13.87 61.50 -14.56
CA LYS A 4 12.59 60.82 -14.19
C LYS A 4 12.49 59.41 -14.78
N LEU A 5 13.04 59.18 -15.98
CA LEU A 5 13.11 57.87 -16.61
C LEU A 5 14.05 56.92 -15.86
N ALA A 6 15.22 57.43 -15.43
CA ALA A 6 16.17 56.64 -14.64
C ALA A 6 15.60 56.25 -13.27
N MET A 7 14.85 57.11 -12.60
CA MET A 7 14.16 56.77 -11.34
C MET A 7 13.07 55.73 -11.51
N MET A 8 12.32 55.80 -12.62
CA MET A 8 11.28 54.77 -12.91
C MET A 8 11.90 53.40 -13.21
N LEU A 9 13.01 53.34 -13.93
CA LEU A 9 13.73 52.08 -14.20
C LEU A 9 14.34 51.51 -12.94
N LEU A 10 14.88 52.32 -12.01
CA LEU A 10 15.39 51.89 -10.76
C LEU A 10 14.30 51.32 -9.84
N ALA A 11 13.14 51.95 -9.77
CA ALA A 11 12.01 51.48 -8.99
C ALA A 11 11.42 50.15 -9.55
N ALA A 12 11.39 50.00 -10.87
CA ALA A 12 10.92 48.74 -11.51
C ALA A 12 11.88 47.59 -11.24
N SER A 13 13.18 47.78 -11.21
CA SER A 13 14.17 46.75 -10.90
C SER A 13 14.13 46.30 -9.43
N LEU A 14 13.88 47.23 -8.49
CA LEU A 14 13.67 46.86 -7.08
C LEU A 14 12.38 46.04 -6.86
N ALA A 15 11.30 46.38 -7.57
CA ALA A 15 10.04 45.61 -7.46
C ALA A 15 10.16 44.21 -8.03
N ALA A 16 10.88 44.01 -9.13
CA ALA A 16 11.13 42.69 -9.72
C ALA A 16 12.02 41.78 -8.83
N GLY A 17 12.97 42.36 -8.08
CA GLY A 17 13.82 41.62 -7.13
C GLY A 17 13.07 41.05 -5.94
N SER A 18 11.98 41.71 -5.49
CA SER A 18 11.18 41.26 -4.35
C SER A 18 10.38 39.97 -4.61
N SER A 19 9.98 39.73 -5.83
CA SER A 19 9.20 38.56 -6.21
C SER A 19 10.02 37.25 -6.20
N ALA A 20 11.34 37.33 -6.47
CA ALA A 20 12.22 36.18 -6.45
C ALA A 20 12.50 35.65 -5.02
N LEU A 21 12.49 36.57 -4.01
CA LEU A 21 12.67 36.17 -2.61
C LEU A 21 11.47 35.41 -2.03
N LEU A 22 10.25 35.74 -2.47
CA LEU A 22 9.03 35.04 -2.01
C LEU A 22 8.93 33.62 -2.60
N ALA A 23 9.38 33.42 -3.84
CA ALA A 23 9.37 32.08 -4.46
C ALA A 23 10.35 31.10 -3.77
N GLN A 24 11.46 31.58 -3.26
CA GLN A 24 12.41 30.74 -2.52
C GLN A 24 11.90 30.33 -1.13
N SER A 25 11.12 31.18 -0.47
CA SER A 25 10.53 30.85 0.83
C SER A 25 9.42 29.81 0.76
N VAL A 26 8.66 29.78 -0.34
CA VAL A 26 7.59 28.80 -0.55
C VAL A 26 8.16 27.41 -0.84
N SER A 27 9.26 27.29 -1.59
CA SER A 27 9.89 25.99 -1.86
C SER A 27 10.56 25.39 -0.62
N SER A 28 11.07 26.21 0.29
CA SER A 28 11.68 25.74 1.55
C SER A 28 10.64 25.24 2.55
N SER A 29 9.40 25.75 2.51
CA SER A 29 8.34 25.32 3.42
C SER A 29 7.85 23.88 3.15
N LEU A 30 7.92 23.40 1.90
CA LEU A 30 7.53 22.03 1.54
C LEU A 30 8.56 20.97 1.95
N ARG A 31 9.85 21.36 2.04
CA ARG A 31 10.95 20.48 2.47
C ARG A 31 11.41 20.71 3.91
N GLY A 32 10.80 21.66 4.61
CA GLY A 32 11.28 22.12 5.91
C GLY A 32 12.61 22.87 5.78
N PRO A 33 13.51 22.81 6.78
CA PRO A 33 14.76 23.57 6.82
C PRO A 33 15.86 23.00 5.89
N ALA A 34 15.64 21.87 5.24
CA ALA A 34 16.67 21.24 4.41
C ALA A 34 16.88 22.00 3.10
N ALA A 35 18.12 22.29 2.75
CA ALA A 35 18.48 22.89 1.47
C ALA A 35 18.13 21.94 0.29
N LEU A 36 17.88 22.51 -0.91
CA LEU A 36 17.49 21.72 -2.08
C LEU A 36 18.56 20.71 -2.55
N ASN A 37 19.81 20.99 -2.26
CA ASN A 37 20.98 20.16 -2.57
C ASN A 37 21.42 19.28 -1.39
N ASP A 38 20.65 19.25 -0.30
CA ASP A 38 20.94 18.44 0.86
C ASP A 38 19.97 17.24 0.89
N GLU A 39 20.50 16.03 0.87
CA GLU A 39 19.71 14.82 1.06
C GLU A 39 19.51 14.61 2.55
N GLY A 40 18.31 14.93 3.02
CA GLY A 40 17.94 14.62 4.40
C GLY A 40 18.03 13.11 4.69
N PRO A 41 18.16 12.71 5.94
CA PRO A 41 18.18 11.28 6.30
C PRO A 41 16.89 10.61 5.83
N ALA A 42 17.02 9.46 5.19
CA ALA A 42 15.86 8.66 4.80
C ALA A 42 15.03 8.28 6.04
N PRO A 43 13.71 8.41 6.01
CA PRO A 43 12.88 7.98 7.12
C PRO A 43 13.07 6.46 7.36
N PRO A 44 13.04 5.99 8.61
CA PRO A 44 13.17 4.57 8.90
C PRO A 44 12.02 3.79 8.26
N MET A 45 12.36 2.66 7.64
CA MET A 45 11.36 1.75 7.08
C MET A 45 10.54 1.16 8.24
N GLN A 46 9.22 1.28 8.15
CA GLN A 46 8.34 0.72 9.18
C GLN A 46 8.37 -0.81 9.13
N PRO A 47 8.37 -1.47 10.29
CA PRO A 47 8.38 -2.93 10.34
C PRO A 47 7.11 -3.52 9.75
N MET A 48 7.20 -4.76 9.28
CA MET A 48 6.05 -5.53 8.85
C MET A 48 5.30 -6.07 10.08
N LYS A 49 3.98 -6.15 9.96
CA LYS A 49 3.12 -6.76 10.98
C LYS A 49 3.44 -8.27 11.10
N ASN A 50 3.59 -8.75 12.32
CA ASN A 50 3.90 -10.16 12.61
C ASN A 50 3.15 -10.62 13.86
N THR A 51 1.82 -10.77 13.74
CA THR A 51 0.93 -11.11 14.86
C THR A 51 0.44 -12.54 14.82
N ALA A 52 0.50 -13.22 13.69
CA ALA A 52 -0.14 -14.52 13.42
C ALA A 52 -1.68 -14.51 13.54
N GLU A 53 -2.29 -13.40 13.86
CA GLU A 53 -3.76 -13.25 13.92
C GLU A 53 -4.32 -12.91 12.55
N LYS A 54 -5.44 -13.54 12.20
CA LYS A 54 -6.13 -13.26 10.94
C LYS A 54 -6.72 -11.86 10.95
N GLU A 55 -6.41 -11.09 9.92
CA GLU A 55 -7.07 -9.81 9.70
C GLU A 55 -8.45 -10.01 9.07
N VAL A 56 -9.37 -9.11 9.41
CA VAL A 56 -10.70 -9.08 8.81
C VAL A 56 -10.59 -8.60 7.36
N ARG A 57 -11.33 -9.21 6.47
CA ARG A 57 -11.46 -8.76 5.08
C ARG A 57 -12.34 -7.51 5.02
N ASN A 58 -11.99 -6.58 4.13
CA ASN A 58 -12.81 -5.40 3.87
C ASN A 58 -13.99 -5.70 2.93
N TYR A 59 -13.90 -6.80 2.14
CA TYR A 59 -14.95 -7.30 1.26
C TYR A 59 -14.79 -8.81 1.06
N PRO A 60 -15.88 -9.55 0.69
CA PRO A 60 -15.91 -11.02 0.68
C PRO A 60 -14.82 -11.68 -0.17
N GLU A 61 -14.52 -11.14 -1.36
CA GLU A 61 -13.56 -11.71 -2.31
C GLU A 61 -12.12 -11.28 -2.05
N GLN A 62 -11.89 -10.40 -1.08
CA GLN A 62 -10.52 -9.96 -0.76
C GLN A 62 -9.65 -11.15 -0.39
N PRO A 63 -8.49 -11.33 -1.06
CA PRO A 63 -7.49 -12.29 -0.61
C PRO A 63 -7.07 -11.95 0.82
N PRO A 64 -7.10 -12.91 1.77
CA PRO A 64 -6.63 -12.63 3.13
C PRO A 64 -5.23 -12.07 3.13
N VAL A 65 -4.98 -11.02 3.90
CA VAL A 65 -3.64 -10.49 4.09
C VAL A 65 -2.79 -11.44 4.91
N ILE A 66 -1.47 -11.37 4.72
CA ILE A 66 -0.50 -12.21 5.44
C ILE A 66 -0.24 -11.58 6.80
N PRO A 67 -0.57 -12.25 7.92
CA PRO A 67 -0.41 -11.66 9.25
C PRO A 67 0.97 -11.88 9.88
N HIS A 68 1.84 -12.64 9.23
CA HIS A 68 3.18 -12.99 9.70
C HIS A 68 4.26 -12.52 8.74
N SER A 69 5.52 -12.45 9.21
CA SER A 69 6.65 -12.14 8.34
C SER A 69 6.85 -13.23 7.28
N ILE A 70 7.20 -12.79 6.08
CA ILE A 70 7.59 -13.63 4.95
C ILE A 70 9.02 -13.31 4.48
N ASP A 71 9.81 -12.65 5.33
CA ASP A 71 11.19 -12.30 5.00
C ASP A 71 12.00 -13.56 4.67
N GLY A 72 12.69 -13.52 3.54
CA GLY A 72 13.46 -14.66 3.05
C GLY A 72 12.63 -15.84 2.50
N TYR A 73 11.31 -15.69 2.34
CA TYR A 73 10.51 -16.76 1.74
C TYR A 73 10.72 -16.80 0.22
N GLN A 74 11.21 -17.94 -0.24
CA GLN A 74 11.31 -18.23 -1.66
C GLN A 74 9.93 -18.56 -2.23
N VAL A 75 9.53 -17.82 -3.27
CA VAL A 75 8.32 -18.09 -4.07
C VAL A 75 8.68 -17.86 -5.54
N ASP A 76 9.16 -18.90 -6.19
CA ASP A 76 9.59 -18.89 -7.59
C ASP A 76 9.27 -20.21 -8.29
N MET A 77 9.78 -20.41 -9.50
CA MET A 77 9.54 -21.64 -10.28
C MET A 77 10.16 -22.90 -9.66
N GLN A 78 11.12 -22.75 -8.77
CA GLN A 78 11.87 -23.86 -8.14
C GLN A 78 11.31 -24.24 -6.77
N GLY A 79 10.63 -23.31 -6.11
CA GLY A 79 10.08 -23.52 -4.79
C GLY A 79 9.03 -22.51 -4.37
N ASN A 80 8.15 -22.95 -3.49
CA ASN A 80 7.14 -22.11 -2.89
C ASN A 80 7.05 -22.37 -1.39
N LYS A 81 7.69 -21.51 -0.62
CA LYS A 81 7.77 -21.63 0.84
C LYS A 81 6.39 -21.57 1.50
N CYS A 82 5.42 -20.86 0.94
CA CYS A 82 4.07 -20.82 1.49
C CYS A 82 3.42 -22.20 1.53
N LEU A 83 3.63 -23.02 0.50
CA LEU A 83 3.07 -24.36 0.41
C LEU A 83 3.65 -25.32 1.44
N SER A 84 4.84 -25.06 2.00
CA SER A 84 5.43 -25.91 3.05
C SER A 84 4.58 -25.94 4.33
N CYS A 85 3.73 -24.92 4.54
CA CYS A 85 2.81 -24.84 5.67
C CYS A 85 1.33 -24.88 5.24
N HIS A 86 0.97 -24.19 4.13
CA HIS A 86 -0.42 -23.99 3.73
C HIS A 86 -0.98 -25.07 2.77
N ALA A 87 -0.13 -25.97 2.24
CA ALA A 87 -0.62 -27.08 1.43
C ALA A 87 -1.46 -28.04 2.26
N ARG A 88 -2.51 -28.65 1.65
CA ARG A 88 -3.40 -29.61 2.31
C ARG A 88 -2.66 -30.67 3.12
N ALA A 89 -1.59 -31.22 2.58
CA ALA A 89 -0.80 -32.27 3.24
C ALA A 89 0.01 -31.78 4.46
N ARG A 90 0.16 -30.46 4.63
CA ARG A 90 1.00 -29.87 5.67
C ARG A 90 0.24 -29.20 6.79
N THR A 91 -1.03 -28.84 6.59
CA THR A 91 -1.80 -28.05 7.57
C THR A 91 -2.05 -28.79 8.89
N ALA A 92 -2.08 -30.11 8.88
CA ALA A 92 -2.20 -30.89 10.12
C ALA A 92 -0.99 -30.71 11.05
N GLU A 93 0.20 -30.59 10.48
CA GLU A 93 1.47 -30.38 11.18
C GLU A 93 1.70 -28.89 11.50
N SER A 94 1.62 -28.05 10.48
CA SER A 94 1.93 -26.61 10.57
C SER A 94 0.88 -25.78 11.34
N LYS A 95 -0.34 -26.29 11.47
CA LYS A 95 -1.53 -25.57 11.97
C LYS A 95 -1.89 -24.32 11.14
N ALA A 96 -1.25 -24.12 10.00
CA ALA A 96 -1.57 -23.04 9.10
C ALA A 96 -2.95 -23.24 8.43
N PRO A 97 -3.68 -22.17 8.09
CA PRO A 97 -4.91 -22.27 7.32
C PRO A 97 -4.65 -22.95 5.97
N MET A 98 -5.48 -23.94 5.64
CA MET A 98 -5.39 -24.63 4.35
C MET A 98 -5.85 -23.72 3.21
N LEU A 99 -5.22 -23.86 2.05
CA LEU A 99 -5.66 -23.23 0.81
C LEU A 99 -7.13 -23.55 0.51
N SER A 100 -7.91 -22.55 0.12
CA SER A 100 -9.29 -22.77 -0.32
C SER A 100 -9.34 -23.56 -1.64
N ILE A 101 -10.46 -24.22 -1.87
CA ILE A 101 -10.65 -25.05 -3.06
C ILE A 101 -10.49 -24.27 -4.37
N THR A 102 -10.76 -22.97 -4.38
CA THR A 102 -10.61 -22.08 -5.53
C THR A 102 -9.17 -21.95 -6.03
N HIS A 103 -8.16 -22.28 -5.19
CA HIS A 103 -6.75 -22.31 -5.59
C HIS A 103 -6.41 -23.52 -6.48
N PHE A 104 -7.28 -24.50 -6.53
CA PHE A 104 -7.12 -25.73 -7.31
C PHE A 104 -7.96 -25.71 -8.61
N MET A 105 -8.61 -24.59 -8.93
CA MET A 105 -9.43 -24.47 -10.13
C MET A 105 -8.64 -23.85 -11.28
N ASP A 106 -8.79 -24.41 -12.47
CA ASP A 106 -8.30 -23.80 -13.71
C ASP A 106 -9.24 -22.69 -14.22
N ARG A 107 -9.02 -22.22 -15.45
CA ARG A 107 -9.84 -21.18 -16.07
C ARG A 107 -11.22 -21.67 -16.50
N ASP A 108 -11.33 -22.95 -16.76
CA ASP A 108 -12.58 -23.61 -17.20
C ASP A 108 -13.39 -24.11 -16.00
N GLY A 109 -12.94 -23.80 -14.77
CA GLY A 109 -13.61 -24.21 -13.55
C GLY A 109 -13.37 -25.66 -13.15
N GLN A 110 -12.46 -26.37 -13.82
CA GLN A 110 -12.11 -27.75 -13.49
C GLN A 110 -11.18 -27.80 -12.27
N PHE A 111 -11.38 -28.77 -11.39
CA PHE A 111 -10.52 -29.00 -10.24
C PHE A 111 -9.27 -29.79 -10.63
N LEU A 112 -8.13 -29.26 -10.25
CA LEU A 112 -6.81 -29.86 -10.43
C LEU A 112 -6.37 -30.60 -9.18
N ALA A 113 -5.49 -31.59 -9.34
CA ALA A 113 -4.89 -32.31 -8.22
C ALA A 113 -3.89 -31.44 -7.42
N SER A 114 -3.31 -30.43 -8.06
CA SER A 114 -2.36 -29.49 -7.47
C SER A 114 -2.84 -28.04 -7.59
N VAL A 115 -2.16 -27.11 -6.91
CA VAL A 115 -2.45 -25.69 -7.02
C VAL A 115 -2.36 -25.23 -8.47
N SER A 116 -3.38 -24.55 -8.94
CA SER A 116 -3.44 -24.00 -10.30
C SER A 116 -2.24 -23.07 -10.57
N PRO A 117 -1.61 -23.15 -11.74
CA PRO A 117 -0.47 -22.28 -12.09
C PRO A 117 -0.74 -20.79 -11.86
N ARG A 118 -1.94 -20.32 -12.14
CA ARG A 118 -2.38 -18.93 -11.92
C ARG A 118 -2.51 -18.53 -10.45
N ARG A 119 -2.46 -19.48 -9.53
CA ARG A 119 -2.56 -19.28 -8.08
C ARG A 119 -1.27 -19.66 -7.36
N TYR A 120 -0.23 -20.03 -8.10
CA TYR A 120 1.03 -20.50 -7.54
C TYR A 120 1.84 -19.40 -6.87
N PHE A 121 1.87 -18.20 -7.43
CA PHE A 121 2.60 -17.05 -6.90
C PHE A 121 1.75 -16.30 -5.87
N CYS A 122 1.75 -16.80 -4.65
CA CYS A 122 0.85 -16.38 -3.56
C CYS A 122 0.91 -14.87 -3.30
N THR A 123 2.11 -14.27 -3.32
CA THR A 123 2.34 -12.86 -3.02
C THR A 123 1.82 -11.88 -4.08
N GLN A 124 1.36 -12.37 -5.23
CA GLN A 124 0.66 -11.52 -6.21
C GLN A 124 -0.75 -11.12 -5.76
N CYS A 125 -1.34 -11.88 -4.84
CA CYS A 125 -2.68 -11.61 -4.31
C CYS A 125 -2.68 -11.44 -2.79
N HIS A 126 -1.85 -12.20 -2.07
CA HIS A 126 -1.70 -12.10 -0.63
C HIS A 126 -0.51 -11.21 -0.28
N VAL A 127 -0.74 -10.16 0.50
CA VAL A 127 0.30 -9.19 0.86
C VAL A 127 0.46 -9.10 2.36
N PRO A 128 1.69 -8.94 2.86
CA PRO A 128 1.93 -8.60 4.26
C PRO A 128 1.50 -7.17 4.54
N GLN A 129 1.30 -6.82 5.79
CA GLN A 129 0.92 -5.50 6.24
C GLN A 129 2.10 -4.79 6.90
N SER A 130 2.24 -3.49 6.63
CA SER A 130 3.20 -2.62 7.31
C SER A 130 2.56 -2.03 8.57
N MET A 131 3.40 -1.72 9.56
CA MET A 131 3.01 -0.96 10.76
C MET A 131 2.93 0.55 10.49
N ALA A 132 3.18 1.00 9.27
CA ALA A 132 3.06 2.40 8.89
C ALA A 132 1.61 2.90 9.07
N ASN A 133 1.47 4.07 9.70
CA ASN A 133 0.18 4.73 9.74
C ASN A 133 -0.15 5.29 8.35
N PRO A 134 -1.31 4.99 7.79
CA PRO A 134 -1.72 5.59 6.52
C PRO A 134 -1.89 7.11 6.68
N PRO A 135 -1.53 7.91 5.66
CA PRO A 135 -1.68 9.37 5.72
C PRO A 135 -3.15 9.83 5.77
N VAL A 136 -4.06 8.99 5.32
CA VAL A 136 -5.52 9.18 5.40
C VAL A 136 -6.16 7.90 5.93
N SER A 137 -7.25 8.04 6.66
CA SER A 137 -8.03 6.88 7.12
C SER A 137 -8.70 6.18 5.93
N ASN A 138 -8.92 4.88 6.07
CA ASN A 138 -9.70 4.10 5.12
C ASN A 138 -11.19 4.22 5.48
N ASP A 139 -11.98 4.79 4.59
CA ASP A 139 -13.44 4.93 4.70
C ASP A 139 -14.18 4.04 3.67
N PHE A 140 -13.46 3.10 3.05
CA PHE A 140 -14.04 2.17 2.10
C PHE A 140 -15.12 1.31 2.74
N VAL A 141 -16.29 1.26 2.11
CA VAL A 141 -17.40 0.36 2.44
C VAL A 141 -17.71 -0.49 1.21
N ASP A 142 -17.73 -1.82 1.38
CA ASP A 142 -18.04 -2.70 0.26
C ASP A 142 -19.51 -2.61 -0.16
N ILE A 143 -19.80 -3.02 -1.40
CA ILE A 143 -21.13 -2.90 -1.98
C ILE A 143 -22.18 -3.74 -1.24
N ASP A 144 -21.82 -4.91 -0.72
CA ASP A 144 -22.75 -5.79 -0.01
C ASP A 144 -23.17 -5.13 1.32
N THR A 145 -22.23 -4.47 1.99
CA THR A 145 -22.50 -3.68 3.19
C THR A 145 -23.43 -2.52 2.88
N VAL A 146 -23.18 -1.74 1.82
CA VAL A 146 -24.04 -0.64 1.39
C VAL A 146 -25.45 -1.14 1.10
N LEU A 147 -25.59 -2.19 0.29
CA LEU A 147 -26.88 -2.76 -0.07
C LEU A 147 -27.63 -3.40 1.10
N SER A 148 -26.91 -3.88 2.13
CA SER A 148 -27.53 -4.44 3.32
C SER A 148 -28.17 -3.38 4.23
N HIS A 149 -27.64 -2.16 4.22
CA HIS A 149 -28.19 -1.03 4.96
C HIS A 149 -29.46 -0.45 4.34
N ASP A 150 -29.64 -0.62 3.02
CA ASP A 150 -30.81 -0.12 2.30
C ASP A 150 -32.02 -1.08 2.34
N LYS A 151 -31.90 -2.24 3.01
CA LYS A 151 -33.06 -3.13 3.20
C LYS A 151 -34.05 -2.54 4.19
N PRO A 152 -35.32 -2.25 3.77
CA PRO A 152 -36.35 -1.78 4.67
C PRO A 152 -36.60 -2.81 5.79
N GLY A 153 -36.19 -2.51 7.01
CA GLY A 153 -36.42 -3.34 8.20
C GLY A 153 -35.17 -3.82 8.97
N GLY A 154 -33.95 -3.47 8.53
CA GLY A 154 -32.73 -3.71 9.31
C GLY A 154 -32.69 -2.80 10.55
N LYS A 155 -32.95 -3.36 11.74
CA LYS A 155 -32.76 -2.66 13.02
C LYS A 155 -31.28 -2.30 13.16
N ARG A 156 -31.02 -1.02 13.45
CA ARG A 156 -29.71 -0.50 13.90
C ARG A 156 -29.33 -1.12 15.24
#